data_5b902d2fda2dccb7892d34da8c0809f7
#
_entry.id   5b902d2fda2dccb7892d34da8c0809f7
#
_cell.length_a   1.000
_cell.length_b   1.000
_cell.length_c   1.000
_cell.angle_alpha   90.00
_cell.angle_beta   90.00
_cell.angle_gamma   90.00
#
_symmetry.space_group_name_H-M   'P 1'
#
loop_
_entity.id
_entity.type
_entity.pdbx_description
1 polymer ?
#
loop_
_entity_poly.entity_id
_entity_poly.type
_entity_poly.pdbx_seq_one_letter_code
_entity_poly.pdbx_strand_id
1 'polypeptide(L)'
;MEQPIPTWEPLACVGELLTALIKAGVITTGRGGFFDEHAVVILQCARALADYGVEPRHLRAFRSAADRQSDLIAQIAGPLVKGGKTGARDRADDLAREVAALAITLHTSLIKSAVRDVLHR
;
A
#
# COMPACT_ATOMS: atom_id res chain seq x y z
N MET A 1 12.63 -4.30 7.45
CA MET A 1 13.99 -3.99 7.02
C MET A 1 13.94 -3.23 5.73
N GLU A 2 14.68 -2.18 5.64
CA GLU A 2 14.68 -1.32 4.47
C GLU A 2 15.60 -1.86 3.40
N GLN A 3 15.12 -1.82 2.16
CA GLN A 3 15.93 -2.21 1.03
C GLN A 3 16.57 -0.96 0.42
N PRO A 4 17.83 -1.04 0.01
CA PRO A 4 18.44 0.07 -0.71
C PRO A 4 17.77 0.24 -2.07
N ILE A 5 17.77 1.46 -2.57
CA ILE A 5 17.35 1.74 -3.93
C ILE A 5 18.29 1.00 -4.88
N PRO A 6 17.76 0.30 -5.90
CA PRO A 6 18.60 -0.45 -6.82
C PRO A 6 19.65 0.45 -7.48
N THR A 7 20.93 0.06 -7.38
CA THR A 7 22.04 0.86 -7.90
C THR A 7 22.16 0.84 -9.42
N TRP A 8 21.45 -0.06 -10.08
CA TRP A 8 21.41 -0.11 -11.55
C TRP A 8 20.54 0.98 -12.16
N GLU A 9 19.70 1.63 -11.36
CA GLU A 9 18.89 2.74 -11.82
C GLU A 9 19.69 4.04 -11.76
N PRO A 10 19.54 4.96 -12.74
CA PRO A 10 20.13 6.30 -12.62
C PRO A 10 19.57 6.99 -11.38
N LEU A 11 20.44 7.38 -10.47
CA LEU A 11 20.06 7.99 -9.19
C LEU A 11 19.15 9.22 -9.39
N ALA A 12 19.41 10.02 -10.41
CA ALA A 12 18.61 11.21 -10.69
C ALA A 12 17.16 10.85 -10.99
N CYS A 13 16.93 9.81 -11.81
CA CYS A 13 15.58 9.39 -12.17
C CYS A 13 14.82 8.82 -10.97
N VAL A 14 15.51 8.03 -10.14
CA VAL A 14 14.90 7.44 -8.95
C VAL A 14 14.58 8.55 -7.94
N GLY A 15 15.49 9.49 -7.73
CA GLY A 15 15.26 10.60 -6.81
C GLY A 15 14.12 11.49 -7.22
N GLU A 16 14.00 11.80 -8.50
CA GLU A 16 12.90 12.61 -9.03
C GLU A 16 11.57 11.90 -8.88
N LEU A 17 11.53 10.61 -9.21
CA LEU A 17 10.31 9.82 -9.06
C LEU A 17 9.88 9.72 -7.60
N LEU A 18 10.82 9.45 -6.71
CA LEU A 18 10.54 9.36 -5.28
C LEU A 18 9.99 10.69 -4.75
N THR A 19 10.60 11.80 -5.13
CA THR A 19 10.13 13.14 -4.75
C THR A 19 8.71 13.38 -5.24
N ALA A 20 8.43 13.02 -6.49
CA ALA A 20 7.10 13.19 -7.08
C ALA A 20 6.05 12.33 -6.36
N LEU A 21 6.39 11.10 -5.98
CA LEU A 21 5.50 10.22 -5.25
C LEU A 21 5.20 10.73 -3.84
N ILE A 22 6.20 11.30 -3.18
CA ILE A 22 6.01 11.92 -1.86
C ILE A 22 5.09 13.13 -1.98
N LYS A 23 5.32 14.00 -2.97
CA LYS A 23 4.46 15.17 -3.21
C LYS A 23 3.02 14.78 -3.55
N ALA A 24 2.85 13.69 -4.26
CA ALA A 24 1.52 13.17 -4.60
C ALA A 24 0.84 12.45 -3.42
N GLY A 25 1.54 12.25 -2.30
CA GLY A 25 1.01 11.57 -1.13
C GLY A 25 0.92 10.05 -1.29
N VAL A 26 1.57 9.49 -2.31
CA VAL A 26 1.54 8.05 -2.58
C VAL A 26 2.46 7.30 -1.64
N ILE A 27 3.63 7.86 -1.36
CA ILE A 27 4.61 7.31 -0.42
C ILE A 27 4.82 8.32 0.71
N THR A 28 4.91 7.83 1.93
CA THR A 28 5.28 8.63 3.09
C THR A 28 6.51 8.04 3.74
N THR A 29 7.34 8.90 4.34
CA THR A 29 8.47 8.44 5.13
C THR A 29 8.00 7.99 6.50
N GLY A 30 8.58 6.91 7.00
CA GLY A 30 8.38 6.49 8.37
C GLY A 30 9.19 7.33 9.35
N ARG A 31 9.18 6.95 10.60
CA ARG A 31 9.98 7.60 11.64
C ARG A 31 11.45 7.57 11.29
N GLY A 32 12.14 8.68 11.49
CA GLY A 32 13.55 8.79 11.16
C GLY A 32 13.85 9.02 9.69
N GLY A 33 12.82 9.24 8.86
CA GLY A 33 13.00 9.51 7.44
C GLY A 33 13.29 8.28 6.59
N PHE A 34 13.09 7.09 7.14
CA PHE A 34 13.33 5.84 6.43
C PHE A 34 12.06 5.33 5.74
N PHE A 35 12.27 4.56 4.67
CA PHE A 35 11.19 3.92 3.92
C PHE A 35 11.12 2.44 4.28
N ASP A 36 9.92 1.90 4.42
CA ASP A 36 9.74 0.48 4.68
C ASP A 36 9.77 -0.34 3.38
N GLU A 37 9.64 -1.65 3.52
CA GLU A 37 9.65 -2.58 2.38
C GLU A 37 8.49 -2.30 1.40
N HIS A 38 7.35 -1.85 1.91
CA HIS A 38 6.19 -1.54 1.06
C HIS A 38 6.45 -0.32 0.20
N ALA A 39 7.14 0.69 0.74
CA ALA A 39 7.52 1.87 -0.02
C ALA A 39 8.45 1.51 -1.18
N VAL A 40 9.37 0.57 -0.98
CA VAL A 40 10.26 0.08 -2.04
C VAL A 40 9.45 -0.56 -3.16
N VAL A 41 8.50 -1.43 -2.83
CA VAL A 41 7.65 -2.09 -3.82
C VAL A 41 6.81 -1.06 -4.58
N ILE A 42 6.23 -0.08 -3.87
CA ILE A 42 5.45 1.00 -4.49
C ILE A 42 6.32 1.78 -5.49
N LEU A 43 7.54 2.12 -5.09
CA LEU A 43 8.48 2.83 -5.96
C LEU A 43 8.80 2.01 -7.22
N GLN A 44 9.06 0.73 -7.08
CA GLN A 44 9.34 -0.17 -8.19
C GLN A 44 8.15 -0.27 -9.16
N CYS A 45 6.95 -0.39 -8.62
CA CYS A 45 5.72 -0.43 -9.43
C CYS A 45 5.50 0.90 -10.15
N ALA A 46 5.68 2.01 -9.46
CA ALA A 46 5.52 3.34 -10.04
C ALA A 46 6.55 3.57 -11.16
N ARG A 47 7.78 3.09 -10.96
CA ARG A 47 8.82 3.18 -11.97
C ARG A 47 8.45 2.41 -13.24
N ALA A 48 7.95 1.19 -13.08
CA ALA A 48 7.50 0.37 -14.20
C ALA A 48 6.29 0.99 -14.91
N LEU A 49 5.34 1.52 -14.15
CA LEU A 49 4.14 2.16 -14.70
C LEU A 49 4.48 3.44 -15.46
N ALA A 50 5.52 4.16 -15.05
CA ALA A 50 5.96 5.36 -15.75
C ALA A 50 6.34 5.09 -17.21
N ASP A 51 6.86 3.90 -17.52
CA ASP A 51 7.19 3.49 -18.87
C ASP A 51 5.94 3.39 -19.77
N TYR A 52 4.77 3.23 -19.16
CA TYR A 52 3.49 3.18 -19.86
C TYR A 52 2.76 4.52 -19.84
N GLY A 53 3.42 5.59 -19.38
CA GLY A 53 2.83 6.91 -19.33
C GLY A 53 1.99 7.20 -18.09
N VAL A 54 2.02 6.32 -17.09
CA VAL A 54 1.32 6.54 -15.82
C VAL A 54 2.19 7.40 -14.91
N GLU A 55 1.74 8.60 -14.62
CA GLU A 55 2.48 9.56 -13.80
C GLU A 55 2.10 9.44 -12.32
N PRO A 56 2.97 9.92 -11.40
CA PRO A 56 2.66 9.88 -9.97
C PRO A 56 1.32 10.52 -9.59
N ARG A 57 0.91 11.59 -10.27
CA ARG A 57 -0.40 12.23 -10.03
C ARG A 57 -1.57 11.28 -10.28
N HIS A 58 -1.42 10.35 -11.24
CA HIS A 58 -2.44 9.35 -11.52
C HIS A 58 -2.56 8.33 -10.40
N LEU A 59 -1.48 8.12 -9.63
CA LEU A 59 -1.44 7.13 -8.56
C LEU A 59 -2.13 7.61 -7.28
N ARG A 60 -2.51 8.89 -7.20
CA ARG A 60 -3.31 9.41 -6.07
C ARG A 60 -4.61 8.65 -5.89
N ALA A 61 -5.27 8.30 -6.99
CA ALA A 61 -6.53 7.55 -6.92
C ALA A 61 -6.33 6.19 -6.27
N PHE A 62 -5.20 5.53 -6.58
CA PHE A 62 -4.83 4.27 -5.94
C PHE A 62 -4.59 4.46 -4.45
N ARG A 63 -3.89 5.53 -4.07
CA ARG A 63 -3.65 5.83 -2.66
C ARG A 63 -4.95 6.12 -1.91
N SER A 64 -5.83 6.91 -2.51
CA SER A 64 -7.14 7.21 -1.92
C SER A 64 -7.98 5.94 -1.73
N ALA A 65 -7.96 5.04 -2.71
CA ALA A 65 -8.68 3.77 -2.61
C ALA A 65 -8.10 2.90 -1.49
N ALA A 66 -6.76 2.86 -1.39
CA ALA A 66 -6.09 2.10 -0.32
C ALA A 66 -6.43 2.66 1.06
N ASP A 67 -6.47 3.99 1.21
CA ASP A 67 -6.81 4.62 2.48
C ASP A 67 -8.25 4.31 2.89
N ARG A 68 -9.20 4.35 1.94
CA ARG A 68 -10.59 3.96 2.21
C ARG A 68 -10.70 2.49 2.61
N GLN A 69 -9.95 1.64 1.93
CA GLN A 69 -9.92 0.21 2.27
C GLN A 69 -9.33 -0.02 3.66
N SER A 70 -8.27 0.70 4.00
CA SER A 70 -7.66 0.67 5.33
C SER A 70 -8.66 1.07 6.42
N ASP A 71 -9.45 2.12 6.17
CA ASP A 71 -10.48 2.57 7.12
C ASP A 71 -11.55 1.50 7.32
N LEU A 72 -11.98 0.83 6.27
CA LEU A 72 -12.95 -0.27 6.36
C LEU A 72 -12.40 -1.42 7.18
N ILE A 73 -11.15 -1.79 6.96
CA ILE A 73 -10.50 -2.84 7.72
C ILE A 73 -10.42 -2.46 9.20
N ALA A 74 -10.07 -1.20 9.49
CA ALA A 74 -10.02 -0.70 10.86
C ALA A 74 -11.38 -0.75 11.55
N GLN A 75 -12.46 -0.44 10.83
CA GLN A 75 -13.82 -0.54 11.37
C GLN A 75 -14.21 -1.97 11.73
N ILE A 76 -13.77 -2.93 10.94
CA ILE A 76 -14.05 -4.36 11.20
C ILE A 76 -13.18 -4.87 12.34
N ALA A 77 -11.90 -4.53 12.33
CA ALA A 77 -10.93 -5.01 13.32
C ALA A 77 -11.04 -4.30 14.68
N GLY A 78 -11.51 -3.05 14.69
CA GLY A 78 -11.57 -2.23 15.90
C GLY A 78 -12.29 -2.88 17.07
N PRO A 79 -13.52 -3.40 16.89
CA PRO A 79 -14.22 -4.09 17.98
C PRO A 79 -13.48 -5.32 18.51
N LEU A 80 -12.69 -5.99 17.67
CA LEU A 80 -11.92 -7.16 18.07
C LEU A 80 -10.75 -6.79 18.99
N VAL A 81 -10.16 -5.61 18.78
CA VAL A 81 -9.03 -5.10 19.57
C VAL A 81 -9.50 -4.60 20.92
N LYS A 82 -10.75 -4.14 21.06
CA LYS A 82 -11.29 -3.54 22.28
C LYS A 82 -11.84 -4.55 23.30
N GLY A 83 -11.69 -5.85 23.08
CA GLY A 83 -12.17 -6.88 23.98
C GLY A 83 -11.30 -7.01 25.24
N GLY A 84 -11.46 -6.14 26.17
CA GLY A 84 -10.59 -5.77 27.29
C GLY A 84 -10.21 -6.76 28.38
N LYS A 85 -10.02 -8.06 28.12
CA LYS A 85 -9.49 -8.98 29.13
C LYS A 85 -7.99 -9.22 28.92
N THR A 86 -7.27 -9.45 30.02
CA THR A 86 -5.84 -9.75 29.99
C THR A 86 -5.58 -10.99 29.13
N GLY A 87 -4.67 -10.89 28.16
CA GLY A 87 -4.41 -11.94 27.19
C GLY A 87 -5.30 -11.87 25.95
N ALA A 88 -6.41 -11.14 26.01
CA ALA A 88 -7.29 -10.93 24.87
C ALA A 88 -6.67 -9.98 23.84
N ARG A 89 -5.75 -9.13 24.30
CA ARG A 89 -5.09 -8.14 23.43
C ARG A 89 -4.26 -8.79 22.33
N ASP A 90 -3.46 -9.82 22.69
CA ASP A 90 -2.63 -10.53 21.72
C ASP A 90 -3.50 -11.29 20.71
N ARG A 91 -4.57 -11.92 21.22
CA ARG A 91 -5.52 -12.61 20.35
C ARG A 91 -6.29 -11.64 19.45
N ALA A 92 -6.63 -10.45 19.96
CA ALA A 92 -7.28 -9.43 19.18
C ALA A 92 -6.36 -8.91 18.08
N ASP A 93 -5.08 -8.72 18.36
CA ASP A 93 -4.09 -8.33 17.36
C ASP A 93 -3.95 -9.38 16.27
N ASP A 94 -3.89 -10.66 16.64
CA ASP A 94 -3.81 -11.76 15.68
C ASP A 94 -5.05 -11.84 14.81
N LEU A 95 -6.24 -11.67 15.41
CA LEU A 95 -7.49 -11.63 14.66
C LEU A 95 -7.55 -10.44 13.72
N ALA A 96 -7.09 -9.27 14.15
CA ALA A 96 -7.06 -8.09 13.32
C ALA A 96 -6.15 -8.29 12.11
N ARG A 97 -4.98 -8.91 12.30
CA ARG A 97 -4.06 -9.23 11.20
C ARG A 97 -4.67 -10.24 10.23
N GLU A 98 -5.34 -11.25 10.75
CA GLU A 98 -6.01 -12.25 9.93
C GLU A 98 -7.13 -11.62 9.11
N VAL A 99 -7.96 -10.78 9.73
CA VAL A 99 -9.02 -10.06 9.04
C VAL A 99 -8.44 -9.15 7.95
N ALA A 100 -7.36 -8.43 8.26
CA ALA A 100 -6.69 -7.57 7.29
C ALA A 100 -6.15 -8.37 6.10
N ALA A 101 -5.52 -9.52 6.36
CA ALA A 101 -4.99 -10.37 5.30
C ALA A 101 -6.11 -10.90 4.39
N LEU A 102 -7.22 -11.34 4.98
CA LEU A 102 -8.38 -11.81 4.21
C LEU A 102 -8.99 -10.67 3.38
N ALA A 103 -9.10 -9.48 3.95
CA ALA A 103 -9.64 -8.31 3.25
C ALA A 103 -8.76 -7.93 2.06
N ILE A 104 -7.45 -7.97 2.22
CA ILE A 104 -6.51 -7.68 1.13
C ILE A 104 -6.65 -8.71 0.01
N THR A 105 -6.73 -9.99 0.36
CA THR A 105 -6.92 -11.07 -0.62
C THR A 105 -8.24 -10.91 -1.37
N LEU A 106 -9.31 -10.62 -0.65
CA LEU A 106 -10.62 -10.37 -1.24
C LEU A 106 -10.55 -9.17 -2.20
N HIS A 107 -9.97 -8.06 -1.75
CA HIS A 107 -9.86 -6.85 -2.55
C HIS A 107 -9.07 -7.09 -3.83
N THR A 108 -7.95 -7.80 -3.74
CA THR A 108 -7.12 -8.16 -4.89
C THR A 108 -7.92 -8.99 -5.90
N SER A 109 -8.68 -9.96 -5.44
CA SER A 109 -9.51 -10.81 -6.31
C SER A 109 -10.63 -10.02 -6.98
N LEU A 110 -11.24 -9.11 -6.23
CA LEU A 110 -12.29 -8.23 -6.78
C LEU A 110 -11.73 -7.31 -7.86
N ILE A 111 -10.56 -6.73 -7.63
CA ILE A 111 -9.89 -5.88 -8.62
C ILE A 111 -9.58 -6.68 -9.89
N LYS A 112 -9.01 -7.86 -9.73
CA LYS A 112 -8.66 -8.72 -10.87
C LYS A 112 -9.89 -9.10 -11.68
N SER A 113 -10.98 -9.42 -11.01
CA SER A 113 -12.24 -9.74 -11.66
C SER A 113 -12.79 -8.53 -12.43
N ALA A 114 -12.80 -7.36 -11.79
CA ALA A 114 -13.30 -6.14 -12.41
C ALA A 114 -12.45 -5.73 -13.62
N VAL A 115 -11.13 -5.81 -13.52
CA VAL A 115 -10.21 -5.47 -14.61
C VAL A 115 -10.41 -6.42 -15.79
N ARG A 116 -10.57 -7.72 -15.51
CA ARG A 116 -10.85 -8.70 -16.57
C ARG A 116 -12.11 -8.33 -17.33
N ASP A 117 -13.19 -7.95 -16.63
CA ASP A 117 -14.44 -7.58 -17.25
C ASP A 117 -14.28 -6.33 -18.14
N VAL A 118 -13.51 -5.36 -17.68
CA VAL A 118 -13.24 -4.15 -18.48
C VAL A 118 -12.42 -4.48 -19.74
N LEU A 119 -11.40 -5.32 -19.61
CA LEU A 119 -10.50 -5.64 -20.71
C LEU A 119 -11.15 -6.54 -21.77
N HIS A 120 -12.22 -7.24 -21.43
CA HIS A 120 -12.91 -8.17 -22.33
C HIS A 120 -14.29 -7.69 -22.78
N ARG A 121 -14.51 -6.39 -22.68
CA ARG A 121 -15.72 -5.76 -23.23
C ARG A 121 -15.75 -5.80 -24.75
#